data_9ca68f0f5658b7dd0bec718b43a53dfa
#
_entry.id   9ca68f0f5658b7dd0bec718b43a53dfa
#
_cell.length_a   1.000
_cell.length_b   1.000
_cell.length_c   1.000
_cell.angle_alpha   90.00
_cell.angle_beta   90.00
_cell.angle_gamma   90.00
#
_symmetry.space_group_name_H-M   'P 1'
#
loop_
_entity.id
_entity.type
_entity.pdbx_description
1 polymer ?
#
loop_
_entity_poly.entity_id
_entity_poly.type
_entity_poly.pdbx_seq_one_letter_code
_entity_poly.pdbx_strand_id
1 'polypeptide(L)'
;MMLCMDMPRDLLHERFSGETLNPLLQWMNPPSLWRIDQACSCLLMEPDRETDFWQETHYGFRADNGHFLFAETRGDCTATTAIHCYPSHQYDQAGLMARFSAECWIKTSSEFEPNGPSHLGAVVTNRGFSDWSFQEFPYEQFQSGGGMAYCLRLRREGRDFLVEHAPAEAGPWNLMRVARLVSDPEQLCQIGLYACSPKGSGCRVEAKFLRIQAPWASPQ
;
A
#
# COMPACT_ATOMS: atom_id res chain seq x y z
N MET A 1 28.04 12.47 -27.03
CA MET A 1 26.92 11.56 -27.31
C MET A 1 26.18 11.38 -26.00
N MET A 2 25.12 12.18 -25.81
CA MET A 2 24.30 12.18 -24.59
C MET A 2 23.46 10.91 -24.63
N LEU A 3 23.74 9.94 -23.76
CA LEU A 3 22.89 8.76 -23.57
C LEU A 3 21.51 9.28 -23.16
N CYS A 4 20.55 9.09 -24.04
CA CYS A 4 19.13 9.28 -23.72
C CYS A 4 18.83 8.25 -22.63
N MET A 5 18.80 8.69 -21.39
CA MET A 5 18.36 7.83 -20.30
C MET A 5 16.87 7.58 -20.49
N ASP A 6 16.47 6.38 -20.93
CA ASP A 6 15.06 6.01 -21.03
C ASP A 6 14.44 6.11 -19.64
N MET A 7 13.36 6.85 -19.52
CA MET A 7 12.65 7.02 -18.24
C MET A 7 11.80 5.77 -17.96
N PRO A 8 11.61 5.37 -16.69
CA PRO A 8 10.73 4.27 -16.37
C PRO A 8 9.34 4.51 -16.97
N ARG A 9 8.77 3.49 -17.60
CA ARG A 9 7.47 3.58 -18.29
C ARG A 9 6.34 3.44 -17.27
N ASP A 10 5.44 4.41 -17.21
CA ASP A 10 4.21 4.29 -16.43
C ASP A 10 3.31 3.18 -17.03
N LEU A 11 2.97 2.20 -16.21
CA LEU A 11 1.91 1.22 -16.46
C LEU A 11 0.56 1.80 -16.01
N LEU A 12 0.57 2.55 -14.91
CA LEU A 12 -0.55 3.29 -14.36
C LEU A 12 -0.04 4.56 -13.68
N HIS A 13 -0.73 5.67 -13.88
CA HIS A 13 -0.57 6.88 -13.09
C HIS A 13 -1.95 7.49 -12.82
N GLU A 14 -2.54 7.08 -11.70
CA GLU A 14 -3.82 7.61 -11.22
C GLU A 14 -3.57 8.72 -10.20
N ARG A 15 -4.11 9.90 -10.45
CA ARG A 15 -4.00 11.11 -9.59
C ARG A 15 -5.30 11.47 -8.89
N PHE A 16 -6.33 10.68 -9.10
CA PHE A 16 -7.66 10.91 -8.53
C PHE A 16 -8.21 12.32 -8.78
N SER A 17 -7.94 12.86 -9.95
CA SER A 17 -8.38 14.20 -10.37
C SER A 17 -9.61 14.18 -11.30
N GLY A 18 -9.99 13.01 -11.80
CA GLY A 18 -11.16 12.77 -12.62
C GLY A 18 -12.42 12.49 -11.80
N GLU A 19 -13.54 12.21 -12.49
CA GLU A 19 -14.80 11.81 -11.85
C GLU A 19 -14.86 10.30 -11.58
N THR A 20 -14.08 9.51 -12.29
CA THR A 20 -14.06 8.04 -12.22
C THR A 20 -12.64 7.55 -12.06
N LEU A 21 -12.49 6.36 -11.47
CA LEU A 21 -11.21 5.66 -11.41
C LEU A 21 -10.71 5.29 -12.81
N ASN A 22 -9.39 5.21 -12.95
CA ASN A 22 -8.78 4.62 -14.13
C ASN A 22 -9.35 3.21 -14.36
N PRO A 23 -9.77 2.87 -15.60
CA PRO A 23 -10.40 1.58 -15.91
C PRO A 23 -9.50 0.34 -15.66
N LEU A 24 -8.21 0.51 -15.46
CA LEU A 24 -7.30 -0.57 -15.06
C LEU A 24 -7.42 -0.91 -13.57
N LEU A 25 -8.03 -0.03 -12.77
CA LEU A 25 -8.20 -0.24 -11.33
C LEU A 25 -9.46 -1.04 -11.02
N GLN A 26 -9.31 -2.00 -10.14
CA GLN A 26 -10.37 -2.89 -9.68
C GLN A 26 -10.40 -2.94 -8.15
N TRP A 27 -11.60 -3.09 -7.60
CA TRP A 27 -11.77 -3.30 -6.17
C TRP A 27 -11.88 -4.79 -5.82
N MET A 28 -11.14 -5.19 -4.82
CA MET A 28 -11.42 -6.34 -3.97
C MET A 28 -11.96 -5.81 -2.65
N ASN A 29 -13.17 -6.24 -2.25
CA ASN A 29 -13.86 -5.77 -1.06
C ASN A 29 -13.92 -4.23 -1.01
N PRO A 30 -14.67 -3.54 -1.90
CA PRO A 30 -14.75 -2.08 -1.85
C PRO A 30 -15.30 -1.62 -0.50
N PRO A 31 -14.75 -0.54 0.11
CA PRO A 31 -15.33 0.00 1.33
C PRO A 31 -16.72 0.58 1.05
N SER A 32 -17.60 0.55 2.06
CA SER A 32 -18.95 1.11 1.96
C SER A 32 -18.95 2.61 1.63
N LEU A 33 -17.89 3.31 2.06
CA LEU A 33 -17.70 4.74 1.80
C LEU A 33 -16.34 4.97 1.12
N TRP A 34 -16.39 5.29 -0.15
CA TRP A 34 -15.24 5.78 -0.90
C TRP A 34 -15.70 6.76 -1.99
N ARG A 35 -14.85 7.68 -2.35
CA ARG A 35 -15.06 8.59 -3.49
C ARG A 35 -13.77 9.22 -3.96
N ILE A 36 -13.77 9.70 -5.18
CA ILE A 36 -12.76 10.66 -5.64
C ILE A 36 -13.22 12.04 -5.16
N ASP A 37 -12.35 12.71 -4.42
CA ASP A 37 -12.57 14.09 -3.99
C ASP A 37 -11.74 15.03 -4.87
N GLN A 38 -12.42 15.71 -5.79
CA GLN A 38 -11.77 16.61 -6.75
C GLN A 38 -11.15 17.85 -6.09
N ALA A 39 -11.68 18.27 -4.93
CA ALA A 39 -11.18 19.45 -4.23
C ALA A 39 -9.76 19.23 -3.68
N CYS A 40 -9.45 18.01 -3.24
CA CYS A 40 -8.10 17.63 -2.79
C CYS A 40 -7.34 16.78 -3.82
N SER A 41 -7.93 16.44 -4.96
CA SER A 41 -7.39 15.48 -5.94
C SER A 41 -6.89 14.23 -5.23
N CYS A 42 -7.79 13.52 -4.55
CA CYS A 42 -7.44 12.34 -3.77
C CYS A 42 -8.57 11.30 -3.80
N LEU A 43 -8.20 10.04 -3.61
CA LEU A 43 -9.15 9.00 -3.27
C LEU A 43 -9.39 9.03 -1.77
N LEU A 44 -10.63 9.32 -1.37
CA LEU A 44 -11.10 9.15 0.00
C LEU A 44 -11.62 7.74 0.21
N MET A 45 -11.17 7.09 1.27
CA MET A 45 -11.65 5.78 1.73
C MET A 45 -11.92 5.83 3.23
N GLU A 46 -13.03 5.23 3.64
CA GLU A 46 -13.35 4.96 5.04
C GLU A 46 -13.46 3.44 5.22
N PRO A 47 -12.42 2.78 5.72
CA PRO A 47 -12.45 1.33 5.91
C PRO A 47 -13.62 0.91 6.80
N ASP A 48 -14.32 -0.14 6.37
CA ASP A 48 -15.37 -0.75 7.17
C ASP A 48 -14.75 -1.39 8.43
N ARG A 49 -15.55 -1.47 9.49
CA ARG A 49 -15.10 -2.04 10.76
C ARG A 49 -14.76 -3.53 10.66
N GLU A 50 -13.83 -3.97 11.51
CA GLU A 50 -13.42 -5.36 11.63
C GLU A 50 -12.87 -5.94 10.32
N THR A 51 -12.16 -5.09 9.54
CA THR A 51 -11.48 -5.46 8.30
C THR A 51 -9.98 -5.60 8.53
N ASP A 52 -9.37 -6.63 7.95
CA ASP A 52 -7.93 -6.86 8.00
C ASP A 52 -7.47 -7.79 6.87
N PHE A 53 -6.13 -7.88 6.73
CA PHE A 53 -5.41 -8.93 6.02
C PHE A 53 -4.40 -9.55 6.99
N TRP A 54 -4.69 -10.74 7.47
CA TRP A 54 -3.84 -11.51 8.38
C TRP A 54 -4.04 -13.01 8.20
N GLN A 55 -2.97 -13.79 8.31
CA GLN A 55 -3.03 -15.23 8.20
C GLN A 55 -2.32 -15.89 9.38
N GLU A 56 -3.08 -16.51 10.27
CA GLU A 56 -2.75 -17.49 11.33
C GLU A 56 -1.74 -17.02 12.38
N THR A 57 -0.54 -16.61 11.99
CA THR A 57 0.65 -16.47 12.86
C THR A 57 0.34 -15.74 14.17
N HIS A 58 0.76 -16.31 15.28
CA HIS A 58 0.70 -15.81 16.65
C HIS A 58 -0.72 -15.62 17.21
N TYR A 59 -1.60 -14.96 16.46
CA TYR A 59 -2.94 -14.59 16.94
C TYR A 59 -4.00 -15.66 16.67
N GLY A 60 -3.72 -16.65 15.83
CA GLY A 60 -4.60 -17.78 15.56
C GLY A 60 -5.88 -17.45 14.79
N PHE A 61 -5.97 -16.26 14.15
CA PHE A 61 -7.09 -15.89 13.29
C PHE A 61 -6.67 -15.71 11.84
N ARG A 62 -7.65 -15.71 10.96
CA ARG A 62 -7.50 -15.39 9.53
C ARG A 62 -8.46 -14.28 9.16
N ALA A 63 -7.97 -13.29 8.43
CA ALA A 63 -8.76 -12.22 7.85
C ALA A 63 -8.28 -11.96 6.43
N ASP A 64 -9.23 -11.80 5.51
CA ASP A 64 -8.99 -11.51 4.09
C ASP A 64 -10.10 -10.59 3.55
N ASN A 65 -10.60 -9.72 4.43
CA ASN A 65 -11.73 -8.84 4.17
C ASN A 65 -11.37 -7.36 4.14
N GLY A 66 -10.10 -7.02 4.20
CA GLY A 66 -9.63 -5.66 3.99
C GLY A 66 -9.95 -5.12 2.61
N HIS A 67 -9.91 -3.80 2.46
CA HIS A 67 -10.22 -3.13 1.20
C HIS A 67 -8.96 -3.00 0.35
N PHE A 68 -9.05 -3.36 -0.93
CA PHE A 68 -7.91 -3.34 -1.83
C PHE A 68 -8.29 -2.83 -3.22
N LEU A 69 -7.74 -1.69 -3.61
CA LEU A 69 -7.86 -1.10 -4.95
C LEU A 69 -6.57 -1.36 -5.72
N PHE A 70 -6.62 -2.17 -6.76
CA PHE A 70 -5.43 -2.67 -7.45
C PHE A 70 -5.52 -2.59 -8.96
N ALA A 71 -4.36 -2.63 -9.61
CA ALA A 71 -4.20 -3.03 -11.00
C ALA A 71 -3.43 -4.35 -11.08
N GLU A 72 -3.64 -5.11 -12.14
CA GLU A 72 -2.90 -6.34 -12.42
C GLU A 72 -1.64 -6.05 -13.23
N THR A 73 -0.51 -6.61 -12.80
CA THR A 73 0.79 -6.46 -13.45
C THR A 73 1.47 -7.80 -13.67
N ARG A 74 2.31 -7.88 -14.68
CA ARG A 74 3.23 -9.00 -14.89
C ARG A 74 4.67 -8.53 -14.78
N GLY A 75 5.54 -9.43 -14.28
CA GLY A 75 6.97 -9.14 -14.14
C GLY A 75 7.27 -8.04 -13.12
N ASP A 76 8.42 -7.43 -13.24
CA ASP A 76 8.94 -6.44 -12.34
C ASP A 76 8.18 -5.12 -12.45
N CYS A 77 7.93 -4.49 -11.33
CA CYS A 77 7.27 -3.19 -11.28
C CYS A 77 7.55 -2.45 -9.96
N THR A 78 7.27 -1.17 -9.96
CA THR A 78 7.34 -0.31 -8.77
C THR A 78 6.03 0.41 -8.59
N ALA A 79 5.35 0.17 -7.46
CA ALA A 79 4.19 0.95 -7.03
C ALA A 79 4.61 2.02 -6.02
N THR A 80 4.10 3.24 -6.20
CA THR A 80 4.38 4.38 -5.32
C THR A 80 3.07 5.11 -5.02
N THR A 81 2.93 5.57 -3.78
CA THR A 81 1.78 6.38 -3.33
C THR A 81 2.18 7.37 -2.25
N ALA A 82 1.36 8.41 -2.07
CA ALA A 82 1.37 9.28 -0.89
C ALA A 82 0.03 9.17 -0.18
N ILE A 83 0.07 8.96 1.13
CA ILE A 83 -1.10 8.71 1.97
C ILE A 83 -1.16 9.74 3.09
N HIS A 84 -2.37 10.23 3.36
CA HIS A 84 -2.74 10.86 4.61
C HIS A 84 -3.78 9.97 5.30
N CYS A 85 -3.41 9.40 6.43
CA CYS A 85 -4.29 8.56 7.23
C CYS A 85 -4.69 9.31 8.49
N TYR A 86 -6.00 9.35 8.78
CA TYR A 86 -6.59 9.96 9.98
C TYR A 86 -7.22 8.84 10.81
N PRO A 87 -6.41 8.13 11.58
CA PRO A 87 -6.87 6.97 12.34
C PRO A 87 -7.74 7.38 13.53
N SER A 88 -8.61 6.49 13.97
CA SER A 88 -9.48 6.65 15.12
C SER A 88 -9.35 5.51 16.11
N HIS A 89 -8.99 4.32 15.64
CA HIS A 89 -8.92 3.10 16.44
C HIS A 89 -7.59 2.38 16.23
N GLN A 90 -7.20 1.63 17.24
CA GLN A 90 -5.98 0.82 17.20
C GLN A 90 -5.92 -0.05 15.94
N TYR A 91 -4.75 -0.08 15.30
CA TYR A 91 -4.45 -0.78 14.05
C TYR A 91 -5.15 -0.24 12.80
N ASP A 92 -5.82 0.91 12.88
CA ASP A 92 -6.24 1.61 11.66
C ASP A 92 -5.03 1.80 10.76
N GLN A 93 -5.14 1.37 9.50
CA GLN A 93 -4.00 1.23 8.62
C GLN A 93 -4.36 1.52 7.16
N ALA A 94 -3.42 2.08 6.42
CA ALA A 94 -3.52 2.28 4.98
C ALA A 94 -2.14 2.18 4.33
N GLY A 95 -2.07 1.74 3.08
CA GLY A 95 -0.79 1.60 2.41
C GLY A 95 -0.83 0.94 1.06
N LEU A 96 0.25 0.25 0.74
CA LEU A 96 0.41 -0.54 -0.49
C LEU A 96 0.36 -2.03 -0.20
N MET A 97 -0.21 -2.77 -1.14
CA MET A 97 -0.24 -4.23 -1.12
C MET A 97 0.12 -4.79 -2.49
N ALA A 98 0.89 -5.89 -2.50
CA ALA A 98 1.08 -6.76 -3.65
C ALA A 98 0.59 -8.16 -3.29
N ARG A 99 -0.28 -8.74 -4.13
CA ARG A 99 -1.01 -9.96 -3.80
C ARG A 99 -1.06 -10.91 -4.99
N PHE A 100 -0.78 -12.17 -4.73
CA PHE A 100 -0.93 -13.29 -5.67
C PHE A 100 -2.11 -14.19 -5.32
N SER A 101 -2.40 -14.33 -4.02
CA SER A 101 -3.52 -15.12 -3.49
C SER A 101 -3.80 -14.73 -2.04
N ALA A 102 -4.83 -15.33 -1.42
CA ALA A 102 -5.11 -15.16 0.02
C ALA A 102 -3.95 -15.62 0.92
N GLU A 103 -3.08 -16.47 0.42
CA GLU A 103 -1.98 -17.10 1.18
C GLU A 103 -0.58 -16.58 0.76
N CYS A 104 -0.51 -15.64 -0.20
CA CYS A 104 0.75 -15.12 -0.73
C CYS A 104 0.63 -13.65 -1.09
N TRP A 105 1.10 -12.76 -0.21
CA TRP A 105 1.03 -11.32 -0.38
C TRP A 105 2.03 -10.59 0.54
N ILE A 106 2.27 -9.33 0.23
CA ILE A 106 2.97 -8.38 1.08
C ILE A 106 2.14 -7.09 1.16
N LYS A 107 1.95 -6.56 2.36
CA LYS A 107 1.37 -5.23 2.60
C LYS A 107 2.34 -4.36 3.40
N THR A 108 2.26 -3.05 3.22
CA THR A 108 3.03 -2.07 3.98
C THR A 108 2.18 -0.85 4.28
N SER A 109 2.24 -0.35 5.51
CA SER A 109 1.38 0.75 6.00
C SER A 109 1.94 1.42 7.23
N SER A 110 1.34 2.58 7.61
CA SER A 110 1.27 2.95 9.01
C SER A 110 0.19 2.13 9.72
N GLU A 111 0.38 1.88 11.00
CA GLU A 111 -0.61 1.28 11.90
C GLU A 111 -0.72 2.13 13.16
N PHE A 112 -1.93 2.57 13.48
CA PHE A 112 -2.17 3.49 14.58
C PHE A 112 -2.15 2.77 15.93
N GLU A 113 -1.44 3.37 16.90
CA GLU A 113 -1.41 2.94 18.29
C GLU A 113 -1.83 4.10 19.22
N PRO A 114 -3.03 4.02 19.86
CA PRO A 114 -3.57 5.14 20.63
C PRO A 114 -2.82 5.40 21.92
N ASN A 115 -2.11 4.41 22.47
CA ASN A 115 -1.44 4.50 23.77
C ASN A 115 0.09 4.49 23.68
N GLY A 116 0.62 4.69 22.47
CA GLY A 116 2.05 4.65 22.22
C GLY A 116 2.40 5.23 20.86
N PRO A 117 3.66 5.10 20.43
CA PRO A 117 4.04 5.49 19.09
C PRO A 117 3.36 4.55 18.07
N SER A 118 2.74 5.15 17.06
CA SER A 118 2.23 4.40 15.91
C SER A 118 3.36 3.70 15.18
N HIS A 119 3.03 2.69 14.40
CA HIS A 119 4.00 1.87 13.70
C HIS A 119 4.04 2.21 12.20
N LEU A 120 5.18 1.99 11.58
CA LEU A 120 5.34 1.93 10.14
C LEU A 120 6.01 0.58 9.84
N GLY A 121 5.36 -0.25 9.02
CA GLY A 121 5.81 -1.61 8.88
C GLY A 121 5.36 -2.33 7.61
N ALA A 122 5.67 -3.62 7.57
CA ALA A 122 5.25 -4.52 6.52
C ALA A 122 4.86 -5.88 7.07
N VAL A 123 3.84 -6.48 6.48
CA VAL A 123 3.44 -7.87 6.71
C VAL A 123 3.71 -8.65 5.44
N VAL A 124 4.40 -9.78 5.58
CA VAL A 124 4.69 -10.74 4.50
C VAL A 124 3.93 -12.02 4.78
N THR A 125 3.08 -12.44 3.86
CA THR A 125 2.37 -13.70 3.98
C THR A 125 2.84 -14.68 2.92
N ASN A 126 3.32 -15.82 3.35
CA ASN A 126 3.71 -16.94 2.53
C ASN A 126 3.05 -18.23 3.04
N ARG A 127 2.43 -18.98 2.12
CA ARG A 127 1.79 -20.27 2.45
C ARG A 127 0.78 -20.17 3.60
N GLY A 128 0.08 -19.03 3.69
CA GLY A 128 -0.94 -18.81 4.72
C GLY A 128 -0.40 -18.50 6.11
N PHE A 129 0.85 -18.03 6.23
CA PHE A 129 1.41 -17.55 7.49
C PHE A 129 1.97 -16.14 7.32
N SER A 130 1.51 -15.23 8.18
CA SER A 130 1.92 -13.82 8.18
C SER A 130 3.14 -13.61 9.07
N ASP A 131 4.08 -12.78 8.58
CA ASP A 131 5.28 -12.32 9.28
C ASP A 131 5.24 -10.79 9.30
N TRP A 132 5.18 -10.19 10.48
CA TRP A 132 5.07 -8.75 10.67
C TRP A 132 6.35 -8.16 11.25
N SER A 133 6.84 -7.10 10.61
CA SER A 133 7.94 -6.28 11.13
C SER A 133 7.58 -4.80 11.04
N PHE A 134 7.97 -4.04 12.04
CA PHE A 134 7.70 -2.61 12.10
C PHE A 134 8.80 -1.86 12.85
N GLN A 135 8.77 -0.54 12.67
CA GLN A 135 9.49 0.46 13.47
C GLN A 135 8.49 1.49 13.98
N GLU A 136 8.89 2.32 14.93
CA GLU A 136 8.08 3.47 15.31
C GLU A 136 7.86 4.37 14.09
N PHE A 137 6.67 4.98 13.99
CA PHE A 137 6.35 5.89 12.89
C PHE A 137 7.33 7.08 12.92
N PRO A 138 8.17 7.25 11.88
CA PRO A 138 9.33 8.14 11.95
C PRO A 138 9.01 9.61 11.64
N TYR A 139 7.76 9.92 11.27
CA TYR A 139 7.36 11.26 10.85
C TYR A 139 6.45 11.91 11.89
N GLU A 140 6.39 13.25 11.86
CA GLU A 140 5.45 13.97 12.72
C GLU A 140 4.02 13.60 12.40
N GLN A 141 3.24 13.32 13.45
CA GLN A 141 1.79 13.21 13.34
C GLN A 141 1.21 14.62 13.24
N PHE A 142 0.26 14.84 12.34
CA PHE A 142 -0.39 16.14 12.24
C PHE A 142 -1.12 16.49 13.54
N GLN A 143 -0.61 17.50 14.25
CA GLN A 143 -1.17 17.94 15.54
C GLN A 143 -2.59 18.49 15.44
N SER A 144 -3.02 18.97 14.28
CA SER A 144 -4.34 19.56 14.04
C SER A 144 -5.36 18.61 13.38
N GLY A 145 -5.43 17.37 13.85
CA GLY A 145 -6.36 16.39 13.31
C GLY A 145 -5.94 14.94 13.48
N GLY A 146 -4.80 14.68 14.12
CA GLY A 146 -4.35 13.32 14.45
C GLY A 146 -3.97 12.46 13.25
N GLY A 147 -3.66 13.07 12.08
CA GLY A 147 -3.33 12.37 10.86
C GLY A 147 -1.85 12.03 10.71
N MET A 148 -1.56 11.01 9.94
CA MET A 148 -0.22 10.56 9.56
C MET A 148 -0.05 10.74 8.05
N ALA A 149 1.02 11.45 7.61
CA ALA A 149 1.34 11.63 6.20
C ALA A 149 2.68 10.96 5.89
N TYR A 150 2.70 10.19 4.82
CA TYR A 150 3.89 9.45 4.39
C TYR A 150 3.75 9.01 2.94
N CYS A 151 4.90 8.67 2.34
CA CYS A 151 4.96 8.03 1.05
C CYS A 151 5.49 6.60 1.20
N LEU A 152 4.92 5.70 0.42
CA LEU A 152 5.35 4.30 0.33
C LEU A 152 5.74 3.95 -1.09
N ARG A 153 6.72 3.07 -1.20
CA ARG A 153 7.13 2.46 -2.46
C ARG A 153 7.34 0.96 -2.26
N LEU A 154 6.73 0.17 -3.14
CA LEU A 154 6.83 -1.27 -3.16
C LEU A 154 7.36 -1.70 -4.53
N ARG A 155 8.59 -2.23 -4.56
CA ARG A 155 9.24 -2.72 -5.78
C ARG A 155 9.21 -4.23 -5.83
N ARG A 156 8.78 -4.77 -6.95
CA ARG A 156 8.87 -6.20 -7.29
C ARG A 156 10.06 -6.42 -8.21
N GLU A 157 10.93 -7.35 -7.87
CA GLU A 157 12.07 -7.83 -8.65
C GLU A 157 12.01 -9.37 -8.69
N GLY A 158 11.35 -9.92 -9.71
CA GLY A 158 11.04 -11.35 -9.78
C GLY A 158 10.12 -11.80 -8.65
N ARG A 159 10.68 -12.50 -7.67
CA ARG A 159 9.99 -12.95 -6.45
C ARG A 159 10.33 -12.09 -5.23
N ASP A 160 11.28 -11.19 -5.36
CA ASP A 160 11.74 -10.35 -4.27
C ASP A 160 11.00 -9.01 -4.26
N PHE A 161 10.72 -8.52 -3.07
CA PHE A 161 10.02 -7.27 -2.84
C PHE A 161 10.84 -6.37 -1.92
N LEU A 162 11.01 -5.12 -2.33
CA LEU A 162 11.65 -4.09 -1.54
C LEU A 162 10.60 -3.07 -1.12
N VAL A 163 10.49 -2.81 0.18
CA VAL A 163 9.57 -1.86 0.77
C VAL A 163 10.34 -0.65 1.23
N GLU A 164 9.93 0.51 0.77
CA GLU A 164 10.58 1.78 1.10
C GLU A 164 9.54 2.80 1.53
N HIS A 165 9.97 3.72 2.39
CA HIS A 165 9.15 4.84 2.84
C HIS A 165 9.90 6.17 2.75
N ALA A 166 9.15 7.27 2.67
CA ALA A 166 9.69 8.62 2.63
C ALA A 166 8.72 9.62 3.28
N PRO A 167 9.19 10.79 3.75
CA PRO A 167 8.30 11.86 4.23
C PRO A 167 7.54 12.54 3.07
N ALA A 168 8.07 12.49 1.85
CA ALA A 168 7.49 13.09 0.66
C ALA A 168 7.89 12.29 -0.59
N GLU A 169 7.17 12.48 -1.71
CA GLU A 169 7.43 11.80 -3.00
C GLU A 169 8.88 11.98 -3.49
N ALA A 170 9.46 13.15 -3.27
CA ALA A 170 10.85 13.43 -3.63
C ALA A 170 11.88 12.67 -2.79
N GLY A 171 11.47 12.04 -1.70
CA GLY A 171 12.36 11.34 -0.77
C GLY A 171 12.87 12.24 0.38
N PRO A 172 13.94 11.87 1.09
CA PRO A 172 14.74 10.65 0.84
C PRO A 172 13.98 9.35 1.10
N TRP A 173 14.21 8.35 0.27
CA TRP A 173 13.62 7.02 0.42
C TRP A 173 14.49 6.16 1.33
N ASN A 174 13.86 5.53 2.32
CA ASN A 174 14.50 4.64 3.28
C ASN A 174 13.99 3.23 3.07
N LEU A 175 14.90 2.27 2.93
CA LEU A 175 14.56 0.86 2.83
C LEU A 175 14.11 0.34 4.19
N MET A 176 12.92 -0.25 4.26
CA MET A 176 12.31 -0.79 5.48
C MET A 176 12.33 -2.31 5.51
N ARG A 177 12.08 -2.96 4.38
CA ARG A 177 12.00 -4.41 4.29
C ARG A 177 12.50 -4.93 2.95
N VAL A 178 13.21 -6.05 2.97
CA VAL A 178 13.42 -6.91 1.80
C VAL A 178 12.79 -8.26 2.10
N ALA A 179 11.95 -8.76 1.20
CA ALA A 179 11.21 -10.00 1.41
C ALA A 179 11.09 -10.78 0.10
N ARG A 180 10.94 -12.10 0.21
CA ARG A 180 10.63 -12.98 -0.92
C ARG A 180 9.24 -13.56 -0.76
N LEU A 181 8.44 -13.51 -1.83
CA LEU A 181 7.16 -14.20 -1.91
C LEU A 181 7.33 -15.54 -2.66
N VAL A 182 6.61 -16.55 -2.18
CA VAL A 182 6.61 -17.89 -2.79
C VAL A 182 5.55 -17.90 -3.92
N SER A 183 5.87 -17.24 -5.01
CA SER A 183 5.02 -17.11 -6.21
C SER A 183 5.78 -17.52 -7.46
N ASP A 184 5.06 -17.74 -8.56
CA ASP A 184 5.68 -17.81 -9.89
C ASP A 184 6.06 -16.39 -10.35
N PRO A 185 7.29 -16.14 -10.84
CA PRO A 185 7.69 -14.82 -11.35
C PRO A 185 6.79 -14.31 -12.50
N GLU A 186 6.23 -15.22 -13.30
CA GLU A 186 5.35 -14.89 -14.43
C GLU A 186 3.88 -14.75 -14.02
N GLN A 187 3.54 -15.06 -12.76
CA GLN A 187 2.17 -14.93 -12.28
C GLN A 187 1.74 -13.47 -12.24
N LEU A 188 0.47 -13.21 -12.61
CA LEU A 188 -0.17 -11.93 -12.39
C LEU A 188 -0.10 -11.55 -10.93
N CYS A 189 0.32 -10.32 -10.68
CA CYS A 189 0.35 -9.70 -9.36
C CYS A 189 -0.69 -8.58 -9.33
N GLN A 190 -1.59 -8.64 -8.37
CA GLN A 190 -2.44 -7.51 -7.99
C GLN A 190 -1.60 -6.57 -7.14
N ILE A 191 -1.48 -5.29 -7.54
CA ILE A 191 -0.69 -4.31 -6.79
C ILE A 191 -1.44 -2.98 -6.71
N GLY A 192 -1.49 -2.37 -5.51
CA GLY A 192 -2.25 -1.14 -5.32
C GLY A 192 -2.40 -0.70 -3.88
N LEU A 193 -3.44 0.10 -3.65
CA LEU A 193 -3.78 0.70 -2.36
C LEU A 193 -4.62 -0.25 -1.51
N TYR A 194 -4.31 -0.32 -0.22
CA TYR A 194 -5.18 -1.02 0.72
C TYR A 194 -5.46 -0.17 1.97
N ALA A 195 -6.56 -0.47 2.64
CA ALA A 195 -6.92 0.11 3.92
C ALA A 195 -7.75 -0.86 4.76
N CYS A 196 -7.56 -0.83 6.08
CA CYS A 196 -8.27 -1.65 7.05
C CYS A 196 -8.53 -0.90 8.36
N SER A 197 -9.59 -1.29 9.08
CA SER A 197 -9.90 -0.85 10.44
C SER A 197 -10.23 -2.07 11.32
N PRO A 198 -9.20 -2.76 11.87
CA PRO A 198 -9.39 -4.05 12.55
C PRO A 198 -10.20 -3.97 13.84
N LYS A 199 -10.17 -2.84 14.55
CA LYS A 199 -10.79 -2.67 15.88
C LYS A 199 -11.97 -1.72 15.92
N GLY A 200 -12.21 -0.96 14.86
CA GLY A 200 -13.23 0.07 14.88
C GLY A 200 -13.83 0.36 13.53
N SER A 201 -14.33 1.56 13.37
CA SER A 201 -14.85 2.11 12.13
C SER A 201 -14.53 3.60 12.07
N GLY A 202 -14.40 4.16 10.86
CA GLY A 202 -14.27 5.60 10.69
C GLY A 202 -12.85 6.13 10.63
N CYS A 203 -11.88 5.31 10.29
CA CYS A 203 -10.59 5.80 9.80
C CYS A 203 -10.80 6.52 8.47
N ARG A 204 -10.31 7.75 8.32
CA ARG A 204 -10.30 8.43 7.03
C ARG A 204 -8.94 8.30 6.37
N VAL A 205 -8.93 7.83 5.14
CA VAL A 205 -7.71 7.68 4.33
C VAL A 205 -7.83 8.54 3.08
N GLU A 206 -6.80 9.32 2.80
CA GLU A 206 -6.63 10.09 1.57
C GLU A 206 -5.40 9.56 0.83
N ALA A 207 -5.61 8.86 -0.29
CA ALA A 207 -4.54 8.51 -1.20
C ALA A 207 -4.43 9.60 -2.28
N LYS A 208 -3.25 10.23 -2.40
CA LYS A 208 -3.04 11.36 -3.31
C LYS A 208 -2.79 10.90 -4.75
N PHE A 209 -2.20 9.74 -4.92
CA PHE A 209 -1.99 9.10 -6.21
C PHE A 209 -1.66 7.62 -6.04
N LEU A 210 -1.81 6.86 -7.10
CA LEU A 210 -1.19 5.55 -7.28
C LEU A 210 -0.43 5.54 -8.60
N ARG A 211 0.88 5.32 -8.53
CA ARG A 211 1.73 5.19 -9.71
C ARG A 211 2.37 3.82 -9.75
N ILE A 212 2.20 3.12 -10.86
CA ILE A 212 2.83 1.82 -11.10
C ILE A 212 3.70 1.96 -12.35
N GLN A 213 4.98 1.62 -12.22
CA GLN A 213 5.97 1.76 -13.28
C GLN A 213 6.62 0.42 -13.59
N ALA A 214 6.84 0.15 -14.87
CA ALA A 214 7.76 -0.91 -15.27
C ALA A 214 9.20 -0.49 -14.95
N PRO A 215 10.09 -1.44 -14.61
CA PRO A 215 11.50 -1.13 -14.47
C PRO A 215 12.04 -0.61 -15.80
N TRP A 216 13.19 0.02 -15.70
CA TRP A 216 13.99 0.37 -16.84
C TRP A 216 14.25 -0.87 -17.70
N ALA A 217 13.88 -0.83 -18.97
CA ALA A 217 14.35 -1.84 -19.93
C ALA A 217 15.86 -1.66 -20.08
N SER A 218 16.66 -2.52 -19.43
CA SER A 218 18.09 -2.58 -19.74
C SER A 218 18.23 -2.91 -21.23
N PRO A 219 19.01 -2.15 -22.00
CA PRO A 219 19.31 -2.55 -23.36
C PRO A 219 19.98 -3.93 -23.32
N GLN A 220 19.44 -4.88 -24.12
CA GLN A 220 20.04 -6.19 -24.35
C GLN A 220 21.34 -6.05 -25.12
#